data_d7163be2eb84f697f1e0d1be9c79b0dc
#
_entry.id   d7163be2eb84f697f1e0d1be9c79b0dc
#
_cell.length_a   1.000
_cell.length_b   1.000
_cell.length_c   1.000
_cell.angle_alpha   90.00
_cell.angle_beta   90.00
_cell.angle_gamma   90.00
#
_symmetry.space_group_name_H-M   'P 1'
#
loop_
_entity.id
_entity.type
_entity.pdbx_description
1 polymer ?
#
loop_
_entity_poly.entity_id
_entity_poly.type
_entity_poly.pdbx_seq_one_letter_code
_entity_poly.pdbx_strand_id
1 'polypeptide(L)'
;MTAAALKAKPLPNYTKTEELMNTISHAIGIALGFVALITCLIASKDYVNITGSIIYGISMILMYSVSSLYHGMSAESMLQKQIMRIVDHCMIFIFIAGSYTPVILNVIYRVSPVKGIVMLSLIWAAAIAGTVFNMIDLDKYSKLSMACYLILGWFAIFIIKPLVAYIGLRGVMYLIGGGISYSIGAVLYGIGKKKRYMHFVFHIFVVIG
;
A
#
# COMPACT_ATOMS: atom_id res chain seq x y z
N MET A 1 -8.61 21.28 0.71
CA MET A 1 -8.56 21.96 -0.62
C MET A 1 -9.99 22.10 -1.14
N THR A 2 -10.36 23.23 -1.78
CA THR A 2 -11.68 23.38 -2.39
C THR A 2 -11.79 22.59 -3.71
N ALA A 3 -13.00 22.20 -4.12
CA ALA A 3 -13.20 21.48 -5.39
C ALA A 3 -12.70 22.25 -6.61
N ALA A 4 -12.84 23.59 -6.61
CA ALA A 4 -12.32 24.45 -7.67
C ALA A 4 -10.78 24.42 -7.74
N ALA A 5 -10.11 24.52 -6.60
CA ALA A 5 -8.65 24.43 -6.52
C ALA A 5 -8.13 23.05 -6.93
N LEU A 6 -8.84 21.98 -6.58
CA LEU A 6 -8.48 20.63 -6.96
C LEU A 6 -8.63 20.42 -8.47
N LYS A 7 -9.73 20.92 -9.06
CA LYS A 7 -9.99 20.82 -10.50
C LYS A 7 -8.96 21.60 -11.35
N ALA A 8 -8.37 22.66 -10.79
CA ALA A 8 -7.35 23.46 -11.48
C ALA A 8 -5.95 22.81 -11.50
N LYS A 9 -5.71 21.77 -10.67
CA LYS A 9 -4.43 21.06 -10.68
C LYS A 9 -4.30 20.15 -11.90
N PRO A 10 -3.12 20.10 -12.55
CA PRO A 10 -2.91 19.19 -13.67
C PRO A 10 -2.89 17.73 -13.18
N LEU A 11 -3.48 16.84 -13.96
CA LEU A 11 -3.28 15.40 -13.83
C LEU A 11 -1.90 14.99 -14.35
N PRO A 12 -1.30 13.88 -13.90
CA PRO A 12 -0.15 13.28 -14.55
C PRO A 12 -0.42 13.00 -16.02
N ASN A 13 0.54 13.29 -16.88
CA ASN A 13 0.38 13.16 -18.34
C ASN A 13 0.70 11.72 -18.78
N TYR A 14 -0.25 10.80 -18.57
CA TYR A 14 -0.17 9.43 -19.09
C TYR A 14 -0.87 9.32 -20.44
N THR A 15 -0.30 8.50 -21.32
CA THR A 15 -0.99 8.10 -22.57
C THR A 15 -2.14 7.13 -22.26
N LYS A 16 -3.07 6.96 -23.19
CA LYS A 16 -4.15 5.96 -23.05
C LYS A 16 -3.59 4.54 -22.82
N THR A 17 -2.48 4.21 -23.48
CA THR A 17 -1.81 2.91 -23.30
C THR A 17 -1.22 2.76 -21.90
N GLU A 18 -0.57 3.80 -21.37
CA GLU A 18 -0.05 3.78 -20.00
C GLU A 18 -1.17 3.63 -18.98
N GLU A 19 -2.27 4.38 -19.11
CA GLU A 19 -3.44 4.25 -18.23
C GLU A 19 -4.05 2.84 -18.29
N LEU A 20 -4.16 2.26 -19.49
CA LEU A 20 -4.65 0.88 -19.64
C LEU A 20 -3.71 -0.14 -18.96
N MET A 21 -2.40 0.00 -19.15
CA MET A 21 -1.40 -0.88 -18.54
C MET A 21 -1.40 -0.75 -17.00
N ASN A 22 -1.53 0.47 -16.48
CA ASN A 22 -1.66 0.74 -15.05
C ASN A 22 -2.94 0.10 -14.48
N THR A 23 -4.07 0.25 -15.18
CA THR A 23 -5.35 -0.37 -14.81
C THR A 23 -5.25 -1.89 -14.76
N ILE A 24 -4.72 -2.53 -15.81
CA ILE A 24 -4.64 -3.99 -15.91
C ILE A 24 -3.69 -4.57 -14.86
N SER A 25 -2.53 -3.95 -14.64
CA SER A 25 -1.56 -4.44 -13.65
C SER A 25 -2.17 -4.53 -12.25
N HIS A 26 -2.92 -3.51 -11.83
CA HIS A 26 -3.58 -3.52 -10.53
C HIS A 26 -4.88 -4.32 -10.52
N ALA A 27 -5.57 -4.48 -11.66
CA ALA A 27 -6.69 -5.43 -11.77
C ALA A 27 -6.23 -6.90 -11.50
N ILE A 28 -5.03 -7.26 -11.97
CA ILE A 28 -4.40 -8.54 -11.60
C ILE A 28 -4.13 -8.58 -10.09
N GLY A 29 -3.68 -7.48 -9.50
CA GLY A 29 -3.48 -7.36 -8.05
C GLY A 29 -4.76 -7.58 -7.24
N ILE A 30 -5.94 -7.18 -7.75
CA ILE A 30 -7.24 -7.48 -7.11
C ILE A 30 -7.45 -8.99 -7.02
N ALA A 31 -7.24 -9.72 -8.10
CA ALA A 31 -7.38 -11.18 -8.11
C ALA A 31 -6.41 -11.85 -7.11
N LEU A 32 -5.15 -11.39 -7.07
CA LEU A 32 -4.17 -11.84 -6.10
C LEU A 32 -4.59 -11.51 -4.66
N GLY A 33 -5.21 -10.35 -4.42
CA GLY A 33 -5.76 -9.97 -3.13
C GLY A 33 -6.85 -10.93 -2.64
N PHE A 34 -7.76 -11.36 -3.52
CA PHE A 34 -8.75 -12.39 -3.18
C PHE A 34 -8.08 -13.73 -2.87
N VAL A 35 -7.11 -14.15 -3.67
CA VAL A 35 -6.34 -15.38 -3.40
C VAL A 35 -5.64 -15.30 -2.05
N ALA A 36 -4.97 -14.17 -1.75
CA ALA A 36 -4.31 -13.95 -0.47
C ALA A 36 -5.30 -13.99 0.71
N LEU A 37 -6.44 -13.30 0.60
CA LEU A 37 -7.48 -13.31 1.63
C LEU A 37 -8.00 -14.74 1.90
N ILE A 38 -8.38 -15.46 0.86
CA ILE A 38 -8.93 -16.81 0.99
C ILE A 38 -7.88 -17.77 1.58
N THR A 39 -6.66 -17.76 1.08
CA THR A 39 -5.59 -18.66 1.56
C THR A 39 -5.21 -18.35 3.01
N CYS A 40 -5.12 -17.06 3.38
CA CYS A 40 -4.87 -16.66 4.76
C CYS A 40 -6.02 -17.07 5.69
N LEU A 41 -7.28 -16.95 5.28
CA LEU A 41 -8.44 -17.40 6.06
C LEU A 41 -8.45 -18.91 6.26
N ILE A 42 -8.18 -19.69 5.21
CA ILE A 42 -8.09 -21.17 5.29
C ILE A 42 -6.95 -21.58 6.25
N ALA A 43 -5.82 -20.85 6.24
CA ALA A 43 -4.69 -21.12 7.13
C ALA A 43 -4.91 -20.62 8.57
N SER A 44 -5.93 -19.80 8.81
CA SER A 44 -6.22 -19.20 10.11
C SER A 44 -6.73 -20.26 11.11
N LYS A 45 -6.17 -20.27 12.32
CA LYS A 45 -6.50 -21.27 13.36
C LYS A 45 -7.36 -20.72 14.50
N ASP A 46 -7.43 -19.40 14.63
CA ASP A 46 -8.15 -18.72 15.69
C ASP A 46 -8.57 -17.30 15.26
N TYR A 47 -9.35 -16.63 16.10
CA TYR A 47 -9.90 -15.30 15.80
C TYR A 47 -8.80 -14.23 15.60
N VAL A 48 -7.62 -14.37 16.22
CA VAL A 48 -6.51 -13.41 16.03
C VAL A 48 -5.94 -13.53 14.61
N ASN A 49 -5.73 -14.78 14.13
CA ASN A 49 -5.31 -15.04 12.76
C ASN A 49 -6.37 -14.54 11.76
N ILE A 50 -7.65 -14.85 12.01
CA ILE A 50 -8.78 -14.44 11.15
C ILE A 50 -8.83 -12.92 11.05
N THR A 51 -8.75 -12.21 12.17
CA THR A 51 -8.76 -10.72 12.19
C THR A 51 -7.62 -10.14 11.36
N GLY A 52 -6.40 -10.64 11.57
CA GLY A 52 -5.24 -10.21 10.79
C GLY A 52 -5.39 -10.49 9.29
N SER A 53 -5.88 -11.67 8.94
CA SER A 53 -6.11 -12.09 7.55
C SER A 53 -7.15 -11.22 6.84
N ILE A 54 -8.25 -10.90 7.53
CA ILE A 54 -9.31 -10.03 7.00
C ILE A 54 -8.78 -8.61 6.74
N ILE A 55 -8.10 -8.02 7.73
CA ILE A 55 -7.58 -6.65 7.61
C ILE A 55 -6.56 -6.56 6.47
N TYR A 56 -5.63 -7.51 6.40
CA TYR A 56 -4.64 -7.58 5.32
C TYR A 56 -5.29 -7.75 3.96
N GLY A 57 -6.11 -8.79 3.78
CA GLY A 57 -6.70 -9.11 2.49
C GLY A 57 -7.64 -8.02 1.98
N ILE A 58 -8.48 -7.45 2.86
CA ILE A 58 -9.36 -6.33 2.47
C ILE A 58 -8.55 -5.09 2.11
N SER A 59 -7.52 -4.72 2.88
CA SER A 59 -6.69 -3.55 2.57
C SER A 59 -5.95 -3.72 1.23
N MET A 60 -5.49 -4.93 0.91
CA MET A 60 -4.86 -5.28 -0.36
C MET A 60 -5.84 -5.14 -1.53
N ILE A 61 -7.04 -5.75 -1.41
CA ILE A 61 -8.08 -5.67 -2.44
C ILE A 61 -8.50 -4.21 -2.68
N LEU A 62 -8.73 -3.44 -1.61
CA LEU A 62 -9.11 -2.04 -1.72
C LEU A 62 -8.03 -1.20 -2.39
N MET A 63 -6.76 -1.37 -2.01
CA MET A 63 -5.64 -0.64 -2.60
C MET A 63 -5.56 -0.87 -4.11
N TYR A 64 -5.58 -2.11 -4.55
CA TYR A 64 -5.54 -2.43 -5.97
C TYR A 64 -6.80 -2.00 -6.72
N SER A 65 -7.99 -2.12 -6.09
CA SER A 65 -9.26 -1.70 -6.70
C SER A 65 -9.31 -0.20 -6.92
N VAL A 66 -8.94 0.60 -5.92
CA VAL A 66 -8.93 2.06 -6.02
C VAL A 66 -7.94 2.52 -7.07
N SER A 67 -6.74 1.94 -7.12
CA SER A 67 -5.73 2.27 -8.11
C SER A 67 -6.17 1.90 -9.54
N SER A 68 -6.73 0.71 -9.72
CA SER A 68 -7.27 0.27 -11.01
C SER A 68 -8.41 1.19 -11.48
N LEU A 69 -9.31 1.59 -10.57
CA LEU A 69 -10.39 2.54 -10.87
C LEU A 69 -9.84 3.93 -11.25
N TYR A 70 -8.88 4.46 -10.48
CA TYR A 70 -8.26 5.74 -10.79
C TYR A 70 -7.69 5.79 -12.21
N HIS A 71 -6.89 4.79 -12.57
CA HIS A 71 -6.27 4.72 -13.90
C HIS A 71 -7.29 4.41 -15.01
N GLY A 72 -8.36 3.67 -14.73
CA GLY A 72 -9.45 3.39 -15.68
C GLY A 72 -10.38 4.57 -15.95
N MET A 73 -10.37 5.63 -15.12
CA MET A 73 -11.26 6.78 -15.29
C MET A 73 -10.85 7.67 -16.46
N SER A 74 -11.85 8.22 -17.20
CA SER A 74 -11.62 9.23 -18.22
C SER A 74 -11.08 10.54 -17.63
N ALA A 75 -10.14 11.17 -18.35
CA ALA A 75 -9.63 12.48 -17.99
C ALA A 75 -10.70 13.60 -18.12
N GLU A 76 -11.80 13.36 -18.84
CA GLU A 76 -12.93 14.29 -18.95
C GLU A 76 -13.61 14.52 -17.59
N SER A 77 -13.61 13.52 -16.70
CA SER A 77 -14.10 13.61 -15.33
C SER A 77 -13.03 14.15 -14.39
N MET A 78 -12.44 15.30 -14.69
CA MET A 78 -11.27 15.87 -14.04
C MET A 78 -11.36 15.88 -12.50
N LEU A 79 -12.45 16.36 -11.92
CA LEU A 79 -12.61 16.44 -10.46
C LEU A 79 -12.62 15.05 -9.80
N GLN A 80 -13.42 14.15 -10.36
CA GLN A 80 -13.54 12.78 -9.85
C GLN A 80 -12.20 12.04 -9.95
N LYS A 81 -11.49 12.19 -11.09
CA LYS A 81 -10.18 11.58 -11.29
C LYS A 81 -9.13 12.14 -10.33
N GLN A 82 -9.15 13.43 -10.02
CA GLN A 82 -8.30 14.05 -9.00
C GLN A 82 -8.61 13.53 -7.59
N ILE A 83 -9.87 13.37 -7.24
CA ILE A 83 -10.28 12.77 -5.96
C ILE A 83 -9.78 11.33 -5.88
N MET A 84 -10.01 10.53 -6.92
CA MET A 84 -9.53 9.14 -6.96
C MET A 84 -8.02 9.03 -6.90
N ARG A 85 -7.27 9.96 -7.49
CA ARG A 85 -5.82 10.05 -7.37
C ARG A 85 -5.38 10.24 -5.91
N ILE A 86 -6.07 11.09 -5.16
CA ILE A 86 -5.78 11.29 -3.73
C ILE A 86 -6.09 10.02 -2.95
N VAL A 87 -7.25 9.39 -3.20
CA VAL A 87 -7.65 8.16 -2.52
C VAL A 87 -6.67 7.02 -2.83
N ASP A 88 -6.24 6.87 -4.09
CA ASP A 88 -5.22 5.91 -4.52
C ASP A 88 -3.93 6.01 -3.68
N HIS A 89 -3.40 7.23 -3.51
CA HIS A 89 -2.21 7.45 -2.69
C HIS A 89 -2.47 7.26 -1.17
N CYS A 90 -3.67 7.53 -0.71
CA CYS A 90 -4.07 7.25 0.68
C CYS A 90 -4.10 5.75 0.96
N MET A 91 -4.56 4.94 0.00
CA MET A 91 -4.66 3.50 0.15
C MET A 91 -3.29 2.82 0.35
N ILE A 92 -2.20 3.42 -0.09
CA ILE A 92 -0.84 2.90 0.17
C ILE A 92 -0.56 2.87 1.68
N PHE A 93 -0.89 3.94 2.42
CA PHE A 93 -0.73 3.98 3.87
C PHE A 93 -1.60 2.93 4.57
N ILE A 94 -2.86 2.82 4.14
CA ILE A 94 -3.82 1.84 4.69
C ILE A 94 -3.34 0.41 4.44
N PHE A 95 -2.80 0.14 3.25
CA PHE A 95 -2.27 -1.18 2.92
C PHE A 95 -1.00 -1.51 3.71
N ILE A 96 -0.10 -0.53 3.92
CA ILE A 96 1.08 -0.73 4.78
C ILE A 96 0.64 -1.11 6.20
N ALA A 97 -0.28 -0.35 6.81
CA ALA A 97 -0.79 -0.67 8.14
C ALA A 97 -1.54 -2.01 8.17
N GLY A 98 -2.32 -2.30 7.13
CA GLY A 98 -3.02 -3.56 6.94
C GLY A 98 -2.08 -4.76 6.86
N SER A 99 -0.95 -4.64 6.15
CA SER A 99 0.05 -5.70 6.03
C SER A 99 0.82 -5.96 7.34
N TYR A 100 1.03 -4.93 8.17
CA TYR A 100 1.60 -5.10 9.50
C TYR A 100 0.65 -5.76 10.50
N THR A 101 -0.65 -5.62 10.31
CA THR A 101 -1.65 -6.10 11.27
C THR A 101 -1.50 -7.60 11.57
N PRO A 102 -1.52 -8.53 10.59
CA PRO A 102 -1.33 -9.96 10.89
C PRO A 102 0.04 -10.25 11.48
N VAL A 103 1.08 -9.54 11.05
CA VAL A 103 2.44 -9.73 11.57
C VAL A 103 2.49 -9.40 13.06
N ILE A 104 2.03 -8.21 13.45
CA ILE A 104 2.07 -7.78 14.84
C ILE A 104 1.15 -8.61 15.72
N LEU A 105 -0.06 -8.94 15.25
CA LEU A 105 -1.00 -9.77 15.99
C LEU A 105 -0.43 -11.17 16.27
N ASN A 106 0.23 -11.78 15.31
CA ASN A 106 0.73 -13.14 15.46
C ASN A 106 2.11 -13.26 16.11
N VAL A 107 2.97 -12.24 15.95
CA VAL A 107 4.36 -12.29 16.42
C VAL A 107 4.52 -11.59 17.77
N ILE A 108 3.94 -10.39 17.93
CA ILE A 108 4.18 -9.55 19.10
C ILE A 108 3.05 -9.66 20.11
N TYR A 109 1.78 -9.53 19.65
CA TYR A 109 0.62 -9.53 20.53
C TYR A 109 0.48 -10.85 21.31
N ARG A 110 0.79 -12.00 20.70
CA ARG A 110 0.72 -13.31 21.37
C ARG A 110 1.72 -13.46 22.51
N VAL A 111 2.85 -12.77 22.43
CA VAL A 111 3.89 -12.79 23.49
C VAL A 111 3.63 -11.68 24.51
N SER A 112 3.21 -10.52 24.07
CA SER A 112 2.91 -9.37 24.92
C SER A 112 1.76 -8.55 24.32
N PRO A 113 0.51 -8.76 24.77
CA PRO A 113 -0.66 -8.05 24.25
C PRO A 113 -0.49 -6.53 24.31
N VAL A 114 0.07 -5.99 25.37
CA VAL A 114 0.29 -4.55 25.53
C VAL A 114 1.24 -4.03 24.45
N LYS A 115 2.39 -4.69 24.23
CA LYS A 115 3.35 -4.29 23.17
C LYS A 115 2.72 -4.39 21.79
N GLY A 116 1.96 -5.45 21.52
CA GLY A 116 1.26 -5.63 20.25
C GLY A 116 0.26 -4.52 19.97
N ILE A 117 -0.58 -4.18 20.96
CA ILE A 117 -1.57 -3.08 20.83
C ILE A 117 -0.86 -1.75 20.62
N VAL A 118 0.16 -1.43 21.41
CA VAL A 118 0.92 -0.18 21.25
C VAL A 118 1.54 -0.07 19.85
N MET A 119 2.18 -1.14 19.36
CA MET A 119 2.78 -1.13 18.02
C MET A 119 1.73 -0.97 16.92
N LEU A 120 0.61 -1.70 16.99
CA LEU A 120 -0.49 -1.53 16.04
C LEU A 120 -1.03 -0.11 16.05
N SER A 121 -1.27 0.45 17.27
CA SER A 121 -1.76 1.83 17.39
C SER A 121 -0.81 2.84 16.77
N LEU A 122 0.50 2.68 16.97
CA LEU A 122 1.51 3.57 16.38
C LEU A 122 1.55 3.48 14.85
N ILE A 123 1.49 2.27 14.27
CA ILE A 123 1.51 2.08 12.82
C ILE A 123 0.23 2.62 12.19
N TRP A 124 -0.93 2.32 12.75
CA TRP A 124 -2.20 2.85 12.24
C TRP A 124 -2.30 4.37 12.41
N ALA A 125 -1.83 4.93 13.53
CA ALA A 125 -1.77 6.38 13.72
C ALA A 125 -0.85 7.06 12.68
N ALA A 126 0.32 6.48 12.39
CA ALA A 126 1.22 6.98 11.37
C ALA A 126 0.60 6.88 9.96
N ALA A 127 -0.10 5.79 9.66
CA ALA A 127 -0.82 5.62 8.39
C ALA A 127 -1.96 6.64 8.24
N ILE A 128 -2.73 6.89 9.30
CA ILE A 128 -3.79 7.90 9.31
C ILE A 128 -3.18 9.30 9.12
N ALA A 129 -2.12 9.64 9.82
CA ALA A 129 -1.44 10.92 9.66
C ALA A 129 -0.93 11.13 8.22
N GLY A 130 -0.31 10.11 7.62
CA GLY A 130 0.14 10.16 6.22
C GLY A 130 -1.03 10.31 5.24
N THR A 131 -2.14 9.62 5.48
CA THR A 131 -3.39 9.78 4.72
C THR A 131 -3.91 11.21 4.80
N VAL A 132 -3.93 11.81 5.99
CA VAL A 132 -4.37 13.20 6.18
C VAL A 132 -3.47 14.17 5.40
N PHE A 133 -2.15 13.99 5.40
CA PHE A 133 -1.26 14.82 4.58
C PHE A 133 -1.58 14.75 3.09
N ASN A 134 -1.84 13.55 2.56
CA ASN A 134 -2.25 13.36 1.16
C ASN A 134 -3.59 14.06 0.86
N MET A 135 -4.56 13.99 1.79
CA MET A 135 -5.85 14.65 1.64
C MET A 135 -5.76 16.18 1.69
N ILE A 136 -4.82 16.73 2.47
CA ILE A 136 -4.60 18.19 2.55
C ILE A 136 -4.03 18.70 1.22
N ASP A 137 -2.92 18.13 0.74
CA ASP A 137 -2.31 18.45 -0.55
C ASP A 137 -1.32 17.38 -1.00
N LEU A 138 -1.78 16.47 -1.87
CA LEU A 138 -1.01 15.35 -2.37
C LEU A 138 0.31 15.79 -3.04
N ASP A 139 0.28 16.86 -3.83
CA ASP A 139 1.46 17.30 -4.59
C ASP A 139 2.51 17.92 -3.67
N LYS A 140 2.07 18.76 -2.72
CA LYS A 140 2.93 19.40 -1.73
C LYS A 140 3.63 18.37 -0.85
N TYR A 141 2.89 17.36 -0.38
CA TYR A 141 3.42 16.36 0.56
C TYR A 141 3.94 15.09 -0.12
N SER A 142 4.00 15.04 -1.46
CA SER A 142 4.38 13.82 -2.21
C SER A 142 5.75 13.24 -1.81
N LYS A 143 6.75 14.09 -1.54
CA LYS A 143 8.09 13.64 -1.10
C LYS A 143 8.05 13.12 0.34
N LEU A 144 7.30 13.79 1.22
CA LEU A 144 7.11 13.35 2.60
C LEU A 144 6.39 12.00 2.64
N SER A 145 5.29 11.86 1.89
CA SER A 145 4.55 10.60 1.80
C SER A 145 5.43 9.46 1.31
N MET A 146 6.24 9.69 0.27
CA MET A 146 7.18 8.69 -0.22
C MET A 146 8.20 8.26 0.85
N ALA A 147 8.76 9.22 1.59
CA ALA A 147 9.68 8.91 2.69
C ALA A 147 8.96 8.11 3.79
N CYS A 148 7.74 8.49 4.15
CA CYS A 148 6.93 7.77 5.14
C CYS A 148 6.59 6.35 4.69
N TYR A 149 6.25 6.12 3.40
CA TYR A 149 6.02 4.76 2.88
C TYR A 149 7.24 3.87 3.08
N LEU A 150 8.43 4.39 2.75
CA LEU A 150 9.67 3.63 2.91
C LEU A 150 10.01 3.39 4.38
N ILE A 151 9.93 4.41 5.23
CA ILE A 151 10.21 4.28 6.67
C ILE A 151 9.25 3.27 7.31
N LEU A 152 7.95 3.39 7.05
CA LEU A 152 6.95 2.45 7.55
C LEU A 152 7.17 1.05 6.96
N GLY A 153 7.44 0.93 5.67
CA GLY A 153 7.68 -0.36 5.02
C GLY A 153 8.86 -1.12 5.61
N TRP A 154 9.94 -0.43 5.99
CA TRP A 154 11.12 -1.03 6.61
C TRP A 154 11.05 -1.16 8.13
N PHE A 155 9.95 -0.75 8.76
CA PHE A 155 9.79 -0.83 10.21
C PHE A 155 9.91 -2.27 10.75
N ALA A 156 9.64 -3.30 9.92
CA ALA A 156 9.82 -4.71 10.25
C ALA A 156 11.25 -5.07 10.73
N ILE A 157 12.26 -4.27 10.38
CA ILE A 157 13.64 -4.47 10.84
C ILE A 157 13.73 -4.42 12.38
N PHE A 158 12.94 -3.58 13.04
CA PHE A 158 12.96 -3.47 14.51
C PHE A 158 12.39 -4.69 15.23
N ILE A 159 11.63 -5.53 14.52
CA ILE A 159 11.06 -6.77 15.04
C ILE A 159 11.63 -8.01 14.35
N ILE A 160 12.79 -7.90 13.71
CA ILE A 160 13.39 -8.98 12.92
C ILE A 160 13.64 -10.25 13.75
N LYS A 161 14.10 -10.11 15.01
CA LYS A 161 14.37 -11.25 15.89
C LYS A 161 13.11 -12.07 16.20
N PRO A 162 12.01 -11.50 16.73
CA PRO A 162 10.77 -12.25 16.89
C PRO A 162 10.16 -12.74 15.58
N LEU A 163 10.34 -12.02 14.46
CA LEU A 163 9.94 -12.49 13.15
C LEU A 163 10.65 -13.77 12.75
N VAL A 164 11.98 -13.82 12.84
CA VAL A 164 12.77 -15.04 12.53
C VAL A 164 12.31 -16.21 13.42
N ALA A 165 12.05 -15.96 14.70
CA ALA A 165 11.59 -17.00 15.63
C ALA A 165 10.20 -17.54 15.25
N TYR A 166 9.31 -16.73 14.68
CA TYR A 166 7.94 -17.11 14.37
C TYR A 166 7.76 -17.68 12.96
N ILE A 167 8.29 -17.04 11.91
CA ILE A 167 8.13 -17.45 10.50
C ILE A 167 9.38 -18.08 9.90
N GLY A 168 10.46 -18.21 10.68
CA GLY A 168 11.73 -18.73 10.21
C GLY A 168 12.47 -17.77 9.26
N LEU A 169 13.73 -18.10 8.98
CA LEU A 169 14.57 -17.29 8.11
C LEU A 169 13.99 -17.15 6.68
N ARG A 170 13.41 -18.24 6.14
CA ARG A 170 12.79 -18.23 4.81
C ARG A 170 11.65 -17.21 4.72
N GLY A 171 10.76 -17.16 5.72
CA GLY A 171 9.66 -16.18 5.76
C GLY A 171 10.18 -14.75 5.82
N VAL A 172 11.22 -14.51 6.62
CA VAL A 172 11.86 -13.18 6.71
C VAL A 172 12.52 -12.79 5.38
N MET A 173 13.14 -13.74 4.65
CA MET A 173 13.71 -13.44 3.33
C MET A 173 12.64 -13.02 2.32
N TYR A 174 11.44 -13.60 2.33
CA TYR A 174 10.33 -13.13 1.52
C TYR A 174 9.90 -11.70 1.89
N LEU A 175 9.80 -11.38 3.19
CA LEU A 175 9.48 -10.01 3.63
C LEU A 175 10.55 -9.00 3.20
N ILE A 176 11.83 -9.35 3.29
CA ILE A 176 12.93 -8.50 2.81
C ILE A 176 12.84 -8.33 1.29
N GLY A 177 12.59 -9.41 0.55
CA GLY A 177 12.39 -9.37 -0.91
C GLY A 177 11.25 -8.43 -1.31
N GLY A 178 10.12 -8.49 -0.61
CA GLY A 178 9.02 -7.55 -0.79
C GLY A 178 9.44 -6.11 -0.50
N GLY A 179 10.11 -5.85 0.63
CA GLY A 179 10.62 -4.52 0.98
C GLY A 179 11.59 -3.95 -0.07
N ILE A 180 12.46 -4.79 -0.64
CA ILE A 180 13.36 -4.41 -1.74
C ILE A 180 12.53 -4.08 -2.99
N SER A 181 11.55 -4.91 -3.34
CA SER A 181 10.66 -4.67 -4.47
C SER A 181 9.93 -3.33 -4.36
N TYR A 182 9.31 -3.03 -3.22
CA TYR A 182 8.68 -1.74 -2.97
C TYR A 182 9.66 -0.57 -3.03
N SER A 183 10.90 -0.75 -2.53
CA SER A 183 11.93 0.30 -2.58
C SER A 183 12.37 0.60 -4.02
N ILE A 184 12.57 -0.42 -4.84
CA ILE A 184 12.84 -0.25 -6.27
C ILE A 184 11.64 0.44 -6.94
N GLY A 185 10.42 0.00 -6.63
CA GLY A 185 9.19 0.61 -7.10
C GLY A 185 9.12 2.11 -6.77
N ALA A 186 9.45 2.51 -5.53
CA ALA A 186 9.47 3.91 -5.13
C ALA A 186 10.45 4.77 -5.94
N VAL A 187 11.63 4.24 -6.26
CA VAL A 187 12.61 4.91 -7.15
C VAL A 187 12.02 5.06 -8.56
N LEU A 188 11.43 3.99 -9.09
CA LEU A 188 10.81 3.99 -10.42
C LEU A 188 9.62 4.94 -10.51
N TYR A 189 8.81 5.06 -9.46
CA TYR A 189 7.76 6.08 -9.34
C TYR A 189 8.32 7.49 -9.47
N GLY A 190 9.44 7.78 -8.78
CA GLY A 190 10.14 9.07 -8.88
C GLY A 190 10.62 9.37 -10.31
N ILE A 191 11.18 8.37 -11.00
CA ILE A 191 11.63 8.45 -12.40
C ILE A 191 10.43 8.62 -13.34
N GLY A 192 9.32 7.95 -13.06
CA GLY A 192 8.09 7.96 -13.85
C GLY A 192 7.44 9.32 -14.01
N LYS A 193 7.76 10.29 -13.14
CA LYS A 193 7.36 11.70 -13.31
C LYS A 193 7.97 12.35 -14.56
N LYS A 194 9.04 11.79 -15.12
CA LYS A 194 9.78 12.34 -16.27
C LYS A 194 9.91 11.37 -17.44
N LYS A 195 9.71 10.07 -17.24
CA LYS A 195 9.96 9.04 -18.24
C LYS A 195 8.74 8.14 -18.41
N ARG A 196 8.28 7.96 -19.64
CA ARG A 196 7.11 7.15 -20.00
C ARG A 196 7.27 5.70 -19.52
N TYR A 197 6.16 5.06 -19.23
CA TYR A 197 6.02 3.66 -18.79
C TYR A 197 6.65 3.34 -17.43
N MET A 198 7.42 4.23 -16.79
CA MET A 198 8.06 3.94 -15.51
C MET A 198 7.03 3.83 -14.37
N HIS A 199 5.88 4.50 -14.49
CA HIS A 199 4.79 4.34 -13.53
C HIS A 199 4.16 2.94 -13.63
N PHE A 200 3.97 2.41 -14.84
CA PHE A 200 3.55 1.03 -15.03
C PHE A 200 4.58 0.02 -14.46
N VAL A 201 5.86 0.24 -14.71
CA VAL A 201 6.92 -0.61 -14.14
C VAL A 201 6.89 -0.55 -12.60
N PHE A 202 6.66 0.63 -12.02
CA PHE A 202 6.42 0.76 -10.57
C PHE A 202 5.25 -0.13 -10.10
N HIS A 203 4.11 -0.15 -10.82
CA HIS A 203 2.97 -1.03 -10.50
C HIS A 203 3.36 -2.50 -10.49
N ILE A 204 4.19 -2.95 -11.45
CA ILE A 204 4.69 -4.34 -11.48
C ILE A 204 5.49 -4.64 -10.22
N PHE A 205 6.37 -3.75 -9.78
CA PHE A 205 7.14 -3.93 -8.54
C PHE A 205 6.26 -3.91 -7.30
N VAL A 206 5.16 -3.16 -7.30
CA VAL A 206 4.17 -3.19 -6.21
C VAL A 206 3.45 -4.54 -6.16
N VAL A 207 3.11 -5.13 -7.30
CA VAL A 207 2.47 -6.46 -7.36
C VAL A 207 3.44 -7.58 -6.96
N ILE A 208 4.72 -7.47 -7.30
CA ILE A 208 5.76 -8.45 -6.92
C ILE A 208 6.03 -8.41 -5.41
N GLY A 209 6.03 -7.23 -4.79
CA GLY A 209 6.29 -7.03 -3.35
C GLY A 209 5.17 -7.51 -2.48
#